data_78cd9ee5146b36e09e5a9c04d3824c54
#
_entry.id   78cd9ee5146b36e09e5a9c04d3824c54
#
_cell.length_a   1.000
_cell.length_b   1.000
_cell.length_c   1.000
_cell.angle_alpha   90.00
_cell.angle_beta   90.00
_cell.angle_gamma   90.00
#
_symmetry.space_group_name_H-M   'P 1'
#
loop_
_entity.id
_entity.type
_entity.pdbx_description
1 polymer ?
#
loop_
_entity_poly.entity_id
_entity_poly.type
_entity_poly.pdbx_seq_one_letter_code
_entity_poly.pdbx_strand_id
1 'polypeptide(L)'
;MGAIDEHSSEMGTGSAVGVGAAATGGAIGGAANVSTQLTVNGDKPFSYTDALLAIGTGALSQGKGPLLTGGVSVGGAYVGSTIKGEDPTNAMIGAGVGSVAGSGAGKVIGDKLKPIVTDNTADTLGAIGDAFVSENVGTAIQDQISAHEKPGDKK
;
A
#
# COMPACT_ATOMS: atom_id res chain seq x y z
N MET A 1 36.55 23.07 25.13
CA MET A 1 35.33 23.87 24.96
C MET A 1 34.89 23.70 23.51
N GLY A 2 33.77 23.00 23.26
CA GLY A 2 33.20 22.83 21.94
C GLY A 2 33.05 21.39 21.48
N ALA A 3 32.14 20.62 22.05
CA ALA A 3 31.71 19.31 21.54
C ALA A 3 30.28 19.01 22.02
N ILE A 4 29.30 19.81 21.67
CA ILE A 4 27.89 19.59 22.01
C ILE A 4 26.89 20.03 20.95
N ASP A 5 27.24 20.14 19.67
CA ASP A 5 26.26 20.65 18.70
C ASP A 5 26.04 19.82 17.41
N GLU A 6 26.67 18.68 17.25
CA GLU A 6 26.42 17.88 16.01
C GLU A 6 25.31 16.85 16.15
N HIS A 7 24.88 16.49 17.37
CA HIS A 7 23.89 15.42 17.57
C HIS A 7 22.43 15.89 17.48
N SER A 8 22.17 17.19 17.63
CA SER A 8 20.82 17.74 17.56
C SER A 8 20.34 18.05 16.13
N SER A 9 21.24 18.27 15.19
CA SER A 9 20.87 18.51 13.80
C SER A 9 20.48 17.23 13.02
N GLU A 10 21.05 16.09 13.37
CA GLU A 10 20.72 14.83 12.71
C GLU A 10 19.34 14.28 13.11
N MET A 11 18.90 14.48 14.36
CA MET A 11 17.56 14.05 14.79
C MET A 11 16.44 14.87 14.13
N GLY A 12 16.67 16.16 13.87
CA GLY A 12 15.68 17.05 13.25
C GLY A 12 15.45 16.73 11.77
N THR A 13 16.52 16.48 11.00
CA THR A 13 16.44 16.17 9.56
C THR A 13 15.87 14.77 9.31
N GLY A 14 16.24 13.78 10.12
CA GLY A 14 15.71 12.42 10.02
C GLY A 14 14.20 12.36 10.27
N SER A 15 13.69 13.12 11.24
CA SER A 15 12.25 13.19 11.54
C SER A 15 11.47 13.90 10.43
N ALA A 16 11.99 14.99 9.88
CA ALA A 16 11.32 15.74 8.80
C ALA A 16 11.25 14.93 7.50
N VAL A 17 12.32 14.22 7.14
CA VAL A 17 12.33 13.31 5.99
C VAL A 17 11.37 12.14 6.22
N GLY A 18 11.30 11.59 7.43
CA GLY A 18 10.37 10.51 7.79
C GLY A 18 8.91 10.94 7.65
N VAL A 19 8.55 12.14 8.13
CA VAL A 19 7.18 12.68 8.02
C VAL A 19 6.81 12.95 6.57
N GLY A 20 7.73 13.50 5.76
CA GLY A 20 7.49 13.73 4.34
C GLY A 20 7.26 12.42 3.58
N ALA A 21 8.09 11.40 3.83
CA ALA A 21 7.92 10.10 3.21
C ALA A 21 6.58 9.43 3.62
N ALA A 22 6.22 9.47 4.89
CA ALA A 22 4.95 8.95 5.38
C ALA A 22 3.75 9.67 4.77
N ALA A 23 3.79 11.00 4.65
CA ALA A 23 2.73 11.78 4.01
C ALA A 23 2.58 11.41 2.52
N THR A 24 3.70 11.26 1.81
CA THR A 24 3.69 10.84 0.40
C THR A 24 3.14 9.43 0.24
N GLY A 25 3.61 8.48 1.05
CA GLY A 25 3.13 7.10 1.00
C GLY A 25 1.65 6.99 1.33
N GLY A 26 1.18 7.72 2.33
CA GLY A 26 -0.24 7.78 2.68
C GLY A 26 -1.10 8.35 1.55
N ALA A 27 -0.65 9.44 0.91
CA ALA A 27 -1.36 10.03 -0.22
C ALA A 27 -1.44 9.07 -1.42
N ILE A 28 -0.33 8.39 -1.74
CA ILE A 28 -0.28 7.40 -2.83
C ILE A 28 -1.21 6.23 -2.53
N GLY A 29 -1.09 5.61 -1.35
CA GLY A 29 -1.92 4.47 -0.95
C GLY A 29 -3.40 4.82 -0.94
N GLY A 30 -3.75 5.96 -0.34
CA GLY A 30 -5.12 6.46 -0.33
C GLY A 30 -5.68 6.70 -1.73
N ALA A 31 -4.91 7.38 -2.59
CA ALA A 31 -5.33 7.65 -3.97
C ALA A 31 -5.52 6.36 -4.78
N ALA A 32 -4.61 5.40 -4.65
CA ALA A 32 -4.73 4.09 -5.32
C ALA A 32 -6.00 3.37 -4.87
N ASN A 33 -6.25 3.28 -3.56
CA ASN A 33 -7.44 2.61 -3.03
C ASN A 33 -8.73 3.29 -3.48
N VAL A 34 -8.83 4.63 -3.34
CA VAL A 34 -10.00 5.40 -3.80
C VAL A 34 -10.25 5.18 -5.30
N SER A 35 -9.19 5.25 -6.12
CA SER A 35 -9.31 5.01 -7.56
C SER A 35 -9.83 3.61 -7.86
N THR A 36 -9.31 2.58 -7.17
CA THR A 36 -9.78 1.20 -7.32
C THR A 36 -11.23 1.05 -6.90
N GLN A 37 -11.63 1.63 -5.77
CA GLN A 37 -13.03 1.60 -5.34
C GLN A 37 -13.98 2.26 -6.35
N LEU A 38 -13.56 3.35 -6.97
CA LEU A 38 -14.40 4.09 -7.94
C LEU A 38 -14.44 3.44 -9.33
N THR A 39 -13.43 2.67 -9.71
CA THR A 39 -13.30 2.15 -11.08
C THR A 39 -13.48 0.63 -11.20
N VAL A 40 -13.11 -0.12 -10.18
CA VAL A 40 -13.08 -1.59 -10.21
C VAL A 40 -14.19 -2.23 -9.38
N ASN A 41 -14.57 -1.62 -8.26
CA ASN A 41 -15.52 -2.22 -7.33
C ASN A 41 -16.99 -2.23 -7.80
N GLY A 42 -17.31 -1.64 -8.96
CA GLY A 42 -18.66 -1.63 -9.52
C GLY A 42 -19.69 -1.00 -8.56
N ASP A 43 -20.76 -1.73 -8.28
CA ASP A 43 -21.86 -1.26 -7.42
C ASP A 43 -21.62 -1.43 -5.91
N LYS A 44 -20.41 -1.87 -5.49
CA LYS A 44 -20.11 -1.98 -4.06
C LYS A 44 -20.06 -0.60 -3.42
N PRO A 45 -20.61 -0.43 -2.20
CA PRO A 45 -20.53 0.83 -1.48
C PRO A 45 -19.07 1.25 -1.23
N PHE A 46 -18.80 2.56 -1.27
CA PHE A 46 -17.49 3.10 -0.95
C PHE A 46 -17.11 2.79 0.51
N SER A 47 -15.95 2.18 0.71
CA SER A 47 -15.42 1.82 2.03
C SER A 47 -14.45 2.89 2.53
N TYR A 48 -14.90 3.75 3.44
CA TYR A 48 -14.03 4.72 4.12
C TYR A 48 -12.98 4.03 4.98
N THR A 49 -13.31 2.87 5.56
CA THR A 49 -12.38 2.07 6.35
C THR A 49 -11.18 1.62 5.50
N ASP A 50 -11.44 1.10 4.30
CA ASP A 50 -10.37 0.65 3.40
C ASP A 50 -9.52 1.83 2.91
N ALA A 51 -10.14 2.97 2.62
CA ALA A 51 -9.42 4.18 2.23
C ALA A 51 -8.51 4.70 3.35
N LEU A 52 -8.98 4.74 4.60
CA LEU A 52 -8.17 5.16 5.75
C LEU A 52 -7.03 4.17 6.04
N LEU A 53 -7.29 2.88 5.92
CA LEU A 53 -6.26 1.85 6.07
C LEU A 53 -5.22 1.92 4.96
N ALA A 54 -5.62 2.17 3.72
CA ALA A 54 -4.69 2.35 2.62
C ALA A 54 -3.78 3.58 2.82
N ILE A 55 -4.31 4.68 3.36
CA ILE A 55 -3.51 5.83 3.78
C ILE A 55 -2.50 5.42 4.87
N GLY A 56 -2.96 4.74 5.90
CA GLY A 56 -2.10 4.32 7.02
C GLY A 56 -1.02 3.33 6.60
N THR A 57 -1.39 2.30 5.85
CA THR A 57 -0.43 1.28 5.35
C THR A 57 0.56 1.89 4.36
N GLY A 58 0.10 2.77 3.47
CA GLY A 58 0.96 3.52 2.55
C GLY A 58 1.99 4.38 3.30
N ALA A 59 1.55 5.11 4.33
CA ALA A 59 2.44 5.91 5.18
C ALA A 59 3.50 5.07 5.89
N LEU A 60 3.13 3.89 6.39
CA LEU A 60 4.04 2.98 7.10
C LEU A 60 4.99 2.22 6.16
N SER A 61 4.59 2.00 4.92
CA SER A 61 5.33 1.22 3.93
C SER A 61 6.33 2.06 3.12
N GLN A 62 6.12 3.37 3.04
CA GLN A 62 6.94 4.24 2.18
C GLN A 62 8.43 4.15 2.52
N GLY A 63 9.24 3.84 1.51
CA GLY A 63 10.69 3.70 1.65
C GLY A 63 11.13 2.42 2.37
N LYS A 64 10.22 1.46 2.59
CA LYS A 64 10.52 0.16 3.21
C LYS A 64 10.69 -0.92 2.16
N GLY A 65 11.42 -1.97 2.55
CA GLY A 65 11.60 -3.11 1.65
C GLY A 65 10.32 -3.95 1.47
N PRO A 66 10.26 -4.78 0.41
CA PRO A 66 9.05 -5.53 0.04
C PRO A 66 8.46 -6.40 1.15
N LEU A 67 9.32 -7.00 1.98
CA LEU A 67 8.88 -7.86 3.07
C LEU A 67 8.11 -7.07 4.14
N LEU A 68 8.60 -5.89 4.51
CA LEU A 68 7.95 -5.04 5.50
C LEU A 68 6.67 -4.43 4.93
N THR A 69 6.71 -4.00 3.67
CA THR A 69 5.52 -3.51 2.95
C THR A 69 4.44 -4.59 2.89
N GLY A 70 4.79 -5.81 2.52
CA GLY A 70 3.86 -6.94 2.51
C GLY A 70 3.28 -7.24 3.90
N GLY A 71 4.11 -7.25 4.93
CA GLY A 71 3.65 -7.43 6.31
C GLY A 71 2.67 -6.35 6.78
N VAL A 72 2.95 -5.08 6.46
CA VAL A 72 2.06 -3.95 6.76
C VAL A 72 0.74 -4.07 6.01
N SER A 73 0.76 -4.46 4.73
CA SER A 73 -0.45 -4.63 3.91
C SER A 73 -1.33 -5.77 4.44
N VAL A 74 -0.75 -6.92 4.77
CA VAL A 74 -1.47 -8.05 5.36
C VAL A 74 -2.04 -7.70 6.73
N GLY A 75 -1.26 -7.01 7.58
CA GLY A 75 -1.72 -6.51 8.86
C GLY A 75 -2.87 -5.50 8.74
N GLY A 76 -2.79 -4.59 7.77
CA GLY A 76 -3.86 -3.65 7.45
C GLY A 76 -5.14 -4.35 6.99
N ALA A 77 -5.02 -5.37 6.15
CA ALA A 77 -6.15 -6.19 5.70
C ALA A 77 -6.82 -6.92 6.87
N TYR A 78 -6.04 -7.49 7.80
CA TYR A 78 -6.56 -8.10 9.01
C TYR A 78 -7.37 -7.10 9.86
N VAL A 79 -6.80 -5.94 10.14
CA VAL A 79 -7.45 -4.89 10.93
C VAL A 79 -8.73 -4.41 10.24
N GLY A 80 -8.67 -4.17 8.93
CA GLY A 80 -9.82 -3.70 8.15
C GLY A 80 -10.99 -4.67 8.17
N SER A 81 -10.73 -5.96 7.94
CA SER A 81 -11.77 -7.00 7.99
C SER A 81 -12.34 -7.14 9.40
N THR A 82 -11.48 -7.08 10.42
CA THR A 82 -11.94 -7.15 11.82
C THR A 82 -12.86 -5.98 12.17
N ILE A 83 -12.53 -4.75 11.76
CA ILE A 83 -13.38 -3.57 11.98
C ILE A 83 -14.74 -3.72 11.27
N LYS A 84 -14.74 -4.31 10.07
CA LYS A 84 -15.97 -4.54 9.28
C LYS A 84 -16.76 -5.76 9.76
N GLY A 85 -16.22 -6.57 10.67
CA GLY A 85 -16.83 -7.83 11.12
C GLY A 85 -16.80 -8.94 10.05
N GLU A 86 -15.83 -8.87 9.13
CA GLU A 86 -15.62 -9.82 8.04
C GLU A 86 -14.52 -10.82 8.39
N ASP A 87 -14.52 -12.00 7.76
CA ASP A 87 -13.40 -12.94 7.84
C ASP A 87 -12.17 -12.34 7.15
N PRO A 88 -11.03 -12.19 7.83
CA PRO A 88 -9.86 -11.54 7.28
C PRO A 88 -9.09 -12.39 6.27
N THR A 89 -9.36 -13.68 6.17
CA THR A 89 -8.52 -14.63 5.41
C THR A 89 -8.35 -14.21 3.96
N ASN A 90 -9.45 -13.92 3.26
CA ASN A 90 -9.41 -13.57 1.83
C ASN A 90 -8.75 -12.22 1.60
N ALA A 91 -9.00 -11.24 2.49
CA ALA A 91 -8.37 -9.93 2.44
C ALA A 91 -6.86 -10.02 2.68
N MET A 92 -6.41 -10.84 3.63
CA MET A 92 -4.99 -11.05 3.91
C MET A 92 -4.27 -11.73 2.74
N ILE A 93 -4.88 -12.75 2.12
CA ILE A 93 -4.32 -13.42 0.94
C ILE A 93 -4.21 -12.43 -0.22
N GLY A 94 -5.30 -11.67 -0.48
CA GLY A 94 -5.32 -10.64 -1.52
C GLY A 94 -4.24 -9.58 -1.30
N ALA A 95 -4.12 -9.07 -0.07
CA ALA A 95 -3.11 -8.07 0.28
C ALA A 95 -1.68 -8.60 0.12
N GLY A 96 -1.42 -9.85 0.51
CA GLY A 96 -0.11 -10.49 0.35
C GLY A 96 0.28 -10.65 -1.12
N VAL A 97 -0.61 -11.21 -1.94
CA VAL A 97 -0.37 -11.39 -3.39
C VAL A 97 -0.26 -10.03 -4.09
N GLY A 98 -1.15 -9.09 -3.76
CA GLY A 98 -1.13 -7.73 -4.30
C GLY A 98 0.20 -7.02 -4.01
N SER A 99 0.70 -7.09 -2.78
CA SER A 99 1.98 -6.47 -2.40
C SER A 99 3.16 -7.02 -3.18
N VAL A 100 3.20 -8.33 -3.44
CA VAL A 100 4.27 -8.94 -4.24
C VAL A 100 4.19 -8.46 -5.69
N ALA A 101 3.00 -8.46 -6.28
CA ALA A 101 2.79 -8.00 -7.65
C ALA A 101 3.11 -6.50 -7.80
N GLY A 102 2.66 -5.68 -6.86
CA GLY A 102 2.90 -4.24 -6.85
C GLY A 102 4.36 -3.89 -6.72
N SER A 103 5.06 -4.50 -5.76
CA SER A 103 6.51 -4.27 -5.56
C SER A 103 7.32 -4.61 -6.81
N GLY A 104 6.93 -5.66 -7.54
CA GLY A 104 7.53 -5.99 -8.83
C GLY A 104 7.28 -4.92 -9.89
N ALA A 105 6.04 -4.47 -10.02
CA ALA A 105 5.66 -3.44 -10.98
C ALA A 105 6.33 -2.10 -10.66
N GLY A 106 6.30 -1.68 -9.40
CA GLY A 106 6.90 -0.43 -8.95
C GLY A 106 8.41 -0.37 -9.23
N LYS A 107 9.11 -1.49 -8.94
CA LYS A 107 10.54 -1.60 -9.26
C LYS A 107 10.81 -1.43 -10.74
N VAL A 108 10.07 -2.15 -11.60
CA VAL A 108 10.24 -2.08 -13.05
C VAL A 108 10.00 -0.65 -13.56
N ILE A 109 8.94 0.00 -13.09
CA ILE A 109 8.61 1.39 -13.46
C ILE A 109 9.74 2.33 -13.02
N GLY A 110 10.15 2.28 -11.76
CA GLY A 110 11.22 3.11 -11.22
C GLY A 110 12.52 2.93 -12.00
N ASP A 111 12.98 1.70 -12.19
CA ASP A 111 14.24 1.39 -12.89
C ASP A 111 14.21 1.87 -14.36
N LYS A 112 13.07 1.80 -15.03
CA LYS A 112 12.91 2.28 -16.41
C LYS A 112 12.89 3.81 -16.52
N LEU A 113 12.46 4.50 -15.48
CA LEU A 113 12.37 5.96 -15.47
C LEU A 113 13.63 6.65 -14.99
N LYS A 114 14.48 6.02 -14.17
CA LYS A 114 15.74 6.60 -13.68
C LYS A 114 16.64 7.25 -14.74
N PRO A 115 16.76 6.71 -15.98
CA PRO A 115 17.55 7.37 -17.02
C PRO A 115 16.90 8.63 -17.61
N ILE A 116 15.63 8.89 -17.33
CA ILE A 116 14.82 9.92 -18.00
C ILE A 116 14.46 11.06 -17.05
N VAL A 117 14.27 10.74 -15.76
CA VAL A 117 13.87 11.68 -14.71
C VAL A 117 14.82 11.58 -13.51
N THR A 118 14.67 12.48 -12.53
CA THR A 118 15.45 12.39 -11.29
C THR A 118 15.09 11.14 -10.49
N ASP A 119 16.04 10.64 -9.69
CA ASP A 119 15.83 9.44 -8.85
C ASP A 119 14.58 9.58 -7.98
N ASN A 120 14.39 10.71 -7.31
CA ASN A 120 13.19 10.95 -6.48
C ASN A 120 11.89 10.87 -7.29
N THR A 121 11.89 11.37 -8.52
CA THR A 121 10.72 11.30 -9.40
C THR A 121 10.47 9.86 -9.86
N ALA A 122 11.54 9.14 -10.24
CA ALA A 122 11.43 7.73 -10.64
C ALA A 122 10.91 6.86 -9.50
N ASP A 123 11.43 7.05 -8.28
CA ASP A 123 10.99 6.31 -7.09
C ASP A 123 9.54 6.63 -6.72
N THR A 124 9.11 7.89 -6.84
CA THR A 124 7.71 8.29 -6.62
C THR A 124 6.78 7.67 -7.65
N LEU A 125 7.13 7.69 -8.93
CA LEU A 125 6.33 7.06 -10.00
C LEU A 125 6.32 5.53 -9.86
N GLY A 126 7.42 4.93 -9.42
CA GLY A 126 7.49 3.53 -9.05
C GLY A 126 6.53 3.19 -7.91
N ALA A 127 6.51 4.01 -6.85
CA ALA A 127 5.59 3.83 -5.71
C ALA A 127 4.11 3.99 -6.10
N ILE A 128 3.79 4.89 -7.01
CA ILE A 128 2.42 5.01 -7.57
C ILE A 128 2.04 3.75 -8.32
N GLY A 129 2.93 3.23 -9.17
CA GLY A 129 2.71 1.98 -9.91
C GLY A 129 2.56 0.77 -8.98
N ASP A 130 3.40 0.66 -7.94
CA ASP A 130 3.30 -0.35 -6.89
C ASP A 130 1.91 -0.32 -6.22
N ALA A 131 1.52 0.83 -5.70
CA ALA A 131 0.26 0.97 -4.99
C ALA A 131 -0.95 0.61 -5.89
N PHE A 132 -0.96 1.10 -7.13
CA PHE A 132 -2.05 0.82 -8.06
C PHE A 132 -2.14 -0.67 -8.43
N VAL A 133 -1.03 -1.33 -8.71
CA VAL A 133 -1.00 -2.77 -9.02
C VAL A 133 -1.35 -3.60 -7.79
N SER A 134 -0.83 -3.25 -6.61
CA SER A 134 -1.14 -3.93 -5.35
C SER A 134 -2.63 -3.94 -5.07
N GLU A 135 -3.30 -2.80 -5.15
CA GLU A 135 -4.73 -2.66 -4.89
C GLU A 135 -5.57 -3.46 -5.90
N ASN A 136 -5.28 -3.33 -7.19
CA ASN A 136 -6.06 -4.02 -8.22
C ASN A 136 -5.88 -5.54 -8.18
N VAL A 137 -4.65 -6.02 -8.06
CA VAL A 137 -4.37 -7.47 -7.96
C VAL A 137 -4.92 -8.03 -6.66
N GLY A 138 -4.72 -7.34 -5.53
CA GLY A 138 -5.23 -7.75 -4.24
C GLY A 138 -6.74 -7.89 -4.23
N THR A 139 -7.46 -6.89 -4.74
CA THR A 139 -8.93 -6.90 -4.86
C THR A 139 -9.40 -8.04 -5.78
N ALA A 140 -8.77 -8.23 -6.94
CA ALA A 140 -9.15 -9.29 -7.88
C ALA A 140 -8.97 -10.68 -7.27
N ILE A 141 -7.89 -10.94 -6.54
CA ILE A 141 -7.64 -12.20 -5.84
C ILE A 141 -8.67 -12.42 -4.73
N GLN A 142 -8.93 -11.41 -3.90
CA GLN A 142 -9.94 -11.48 -2.85
C GLN A 142 -11.33 -11.79 -3.40
N ASP A 143 -11.73 -11.13 -4.47
CA ASP A 143 -13.02 -11.35 -5.12
C ASP A 143 -13.13 -12.76 -5.73
N GLN A 144 -12.06 -13.27 -6.34
CA GLN A 144 -12.03 -14.63 -6.89
C GLN A 144 -12.19 -15.69 -5.78
N ILE A 145 -11.44 -15.55 -4.68
CA ILE A 145 -11.55 -16.49 -3.55
C ILE A 145 -12.96 -16.43 -2.97
N SER A 146 -13.48 -15.24 -2.69
CA SER A 146 -14.82 -15.05 -2.15
C SER A 146 -15.94 -15.60 -3.05
N ALA A 147 -15.76 -15.53 -4.37
CA ALA A 147 -16.70 -16.12 -5.32
C ALA A 147 -16.74 -17.66 -5.27
N HIS A 148 -15.59 -18.29 -5.00
CA HIS A 148 -15.50 -19.75 -4.88
C HIS A 148 -16.01 -20.27 -3.52
N GLU A 149 -16.01 -19.44 -2.49
CA GLU A 149 -16.46 -19.77 -1.13
C GLU A 149 -17.97 -19.57 -0.92
N LYS A 150 -18.68 -18.91 -1.85
CA LYS A 150 -20.14 -18.73 -1.72
C LYS A 150 -20.83 -20.10 -1.71
N PRO A 151 -21.56 -20.47 -0.64
CA PRO A 151 -22.24 -21.75 -0.53
C PRO A 151 -23.49 -21.72 -1.41
N GLY A 152 -23.34 -22.07 -2.67
CA GLY A 152 -24.42 -22.13 -3.66
C GLY A 152 -24.51 -23.46 -4.39
N ASP A 153 -23.57 -24.39 -4.18
CA ASP A 153 -23.50 -25.64 -4.97
C ASP A 153 -23.18 -26.87 -4.12
N LYS A 154 -23.84 -26.99 -2.97
CA LYS A 154 -24.04 -28.34 -2.36
C LYS A 154 -25.42 -28.81 -2.74
N LYS A 155 -25.57 -29.33 -3.96
CA LYS A 155 -26.61 -30.28 -4.34
C LYS A 155 -26.20 -31.66 -3.88
#